data_dcfd893456a5dbb4753ed6829757c541
#
_entry.id   dcfd893456a5dbb4753ed6829757c541
#
_cell.length_a   1.000
_cell.length_b   1.000
_cell.length_c   1.000
_cell.angle_alpha   90.00
_cell.angle_beta   90.00
_cell.angle_gamma   90.00
#
_symmetry.space_group_name_H-M   'P 1'
#
loop_
_entity.id
_entity.type
_entity.pdbx_description
1 polymer ?
#
loop_
_entity_poly.entity_id
_entity_poly.type
_entity_poly.pdbx_seq_one_letter_code
_entity_poly.pdbx_strand_id
1 'polypeptide(L)'
;MSQSLPHFATISYAFCHRFTAEVIEGVFRWILEEVARAGYLSPEVVFVDGTHIKANANLKKRVKKEIPVAAKRYQEQLDAEIEADRAAHGKKPLKKKDDDGGSTSARQKTVTESTTDPDSGVFQKGEHRKCFAYEAHTVCDRRGYVLEIEVTPGNVHDSVAFDTVFERLVEHYPEARVITADAGYKTP
;
A
#
# COMPACT_ATOMS: atom_id res chain seq x y z
N MET A 1 -34.96 21.32 24.70
CA MET A 1 -33.87 22.15 24.15
C MET A 1 -33.57 21.61 22.77
N SER A 2 -33.94 22.30 21.67
CA SER A 2 -33.55 21.91 20.33
C SER A 2 -32.13 22.39 20.10
N GLN A 3 -31.15 21.44 20.10
CA GLN A 3 -29.83 21.77 19.67
C GLN A 3 -29.85 21.99 18.16
N SER A 4 -29.37 23.15 17.72
CA SER A 4 -29.24 23.41 16.28
C SER A 4 -28.15 22.46 15.71
N LEU A 5 -28.49 21.72 14.66
CA LEU A 5 -27.52 20.89 13.96
C LEU A 5 -26.47 21.80 13.31
N PRO A 6 -25.21 21.38 13.32
CA PRO A 6 -24.13 22.12 12.66
C PRO A 6 -24.39 22.18 11.14
N HIS A 7 -24.04 23.30 10.53
CA HIS A 7 -24.11 23.45 9.09
C HIS A 7 -23.15 22.46 8.39
N PHE A 8 -23.55 21.96 7.22
CA PHE A 8 -22.70 20.96 6.49
C PHE A 8 -21.28 21.46 6.22
N ALA A 9 -21.09 22.76 5.96
CA ALA A 9 -19.76 23.36 5.77
C ALA A 9 -18.88 23.24 7.02
N THR A 10 -19.47 23.26 8.24
CA THR A 10 -18.72 23.06 9.49
C THR A 10 -18.19 21.63 9.58
N ILE A 11 -18.98 20.65 9.15
CA ILE A 11 -18.59 19.25 9.13
C ILE A 11 -17.48 19.04 8.09
N SER A 12 -17.67 19.58 6.88
CA SER A 12 -16.68 19.51 5.82
C SER A 12 -15.36 20.17 6.22
N TYR A 13 -15.40 21.35 6.81
CA TYR A 13 -14.21 22.05 7.32
C TYR A 13 -13.49 21.24 8.40
N ALA A 14 -14.23 20.70 9.36
CA ALA A 14 -13.66 19.89 10.42
C ALA A 14 -12.97 18.63 9.85
N PHE A 15 -13.62 17.96 8.89
CA PHE A 15 -13.03 16.78 8.21
C PHE A 15 -11.73 17.12 7.47
N CYS A 16 -11.71 18.22 6.72
CA CYS A 16 -10.53 18.59 5.92
C CYS A 16 -9.37 19.17 6.75
N HIS A 17 -9.63 19.77 7.93
CA HIS A 17 -8.63 20.55 8.65
C HIS A 17 -8.36 20.11 10.08
N ARG A 18 -9.20 19.26 10.67
CA ARG A 18 -9.06 18.79 12.05
C ARG A 18 -8.82 17.29 12.17
N PHE A 19 -9.36 16.51 11.21
CA PHE A 19 -9.14 15.07 11.17
C PHE A 19 -7.93 14.76 10.29
N THR A 20 -6.73 15.03 10.83
CA THR A 20 -5.47 14.61 10.19
C THR A 20 -5.34 13.09 10.24
N ALA A 21 -4.40 12.54 9.47
CA ALA A 21 -4.14 11.10 9.47
C ALA A 21 -3.84 10.59 10.89
N GLU A 22 -3.01 11.33 11.65
CA GLU A 22 -2.63 10.97 13.02
C GLU A 22 -3.83 10.95 13.97
N VAL A 23 -4.77 11.90 13.81
CA VAL A 23 -6.00 11.94 14.64
C VAL A 23 -6.89 10.74 14.32
N ILE A 24 -7.06 10.42 13.05
CA ILE A 24 -7.86 9.27 12.61
C ILE A 24 -7.24 7.97 13.12
N GLU A 25 -5.93 7.81 12.96
CA GLU A 25 -5.18 6.65 13.46
C GLU A 25 -5.28 6.54 14.98
N GLY A 26 -5.12 7.65 15.71
CA GLY A 26 -5.26 7.67 17.15
C GLY A 26 -6.66 7.25 17.63
N VAL A 27 -7.72 7.69 16.96
CA VAL A 27 -9.09 7.27 17.25
C VAL A 27 -9.29 5.78 16.94
N PHE A 28 -8.78 5.33 15.80
CA PHE A 28 -8.86 3.92 15.41
C PHE A 28 -8.18 3.01 16.44
N ARG A 29 -6.95 3.34 16.86
CA ARG A 29 -6.22 2.59 17.90
C ARG A 29 -6.94 2.61 19.24
N TRP A 30 -7.43 3.76 19.66
CA TRP A 30 -8.19 3.87 20.89
C TRP A 30 -9.43 2.96 20.88
N ILE A 31 -10.18 2.91 19.78
CA ILE A 31 -11.33 2.01 19.64
C ILE A 31 -10.89 0.54 19.78
N LEU A 32 -9.81 0.15 19.08
CA LEU A 32 -9.28 -1.22 19.16
C LEU A 32 -8.81 -1.60 20.55
N GLU A 33 -8.18 -0.68 21.29
CA GLU A 33 -7.81 -0.90 22.69
C GLU A 33 -9.02 -1.14 23.58
N GLU A 34 -10.10 -0.40 23.41
CA GLU A 34 -11.35 -0.64 24.16
C GLU A 34 -11.98 -1.98 23.79
N VAL A 35 -11.98 -2.36 22.53
CA VAL A 35 -12.46 -3.66 22.05
C VAL A 35 -11.61 -4.81 22.61
N ALA A 36 -10.28 -4.63 22.65
CA ALA A 36 -9.35 -5.59 23.26
C ALA A 36 -9.60 -5.74 24.76
N ARG A 37 -9.74 -4.62 25.45
CA ARG A 37 -10.01 -4.57 26.89
C ARG A 37 -11.33 -5.26 27.28
N ALA A 38 -12.31 -5.18 26.37
CA ALA A 38 -13.58 -5.90 26.50
C ALA A 38 -13.51 -7.39 26.11
N GLY A 39 -12.35 -7.89 25.64
CA GLY A 39 -12.15 -9.30 25.28
C GLY A 39 -12.77 -9.70 23.94
N TYR A 40 -12.99 -8.74 23.03
CA TYR A 40 -13.59 -9.02 21.73
C TYR A 40 -12.57 -9.25 20.60
N LEU A 41 -11.29 -8.92 20.76
CA LEU A 41 -10.27 -9.23 19.77
C LEU A 41 -9.74 -10.65 19.88
N SER A 42 -9.39 -11.24 18.74
CA SER A 42 -8.78 -12.57 18.60
C SER A 42 -7.70 -12.55 17.52
N PRO A 43 -6.59 -11.84 17.74
CA PRO A 43 -5.58 -11.56 16.69
C PRO A 43 -4.64 -12.73 16.38
N GLU A 44 -4.79 -13.90 17.05
CA GLU A 44 -3.93 -15.08 16.83
C GLU A 44 -4.00 -15.60 15.39
N VAL A 45 -5.15 -15.42 14.74
CA VAL A 45 -5.37 -15.77 13.33
C VAL A 45 -6.02 -14.59 12.63
N VAL A 46 -5.35 -14.09 11.62
CA VAL A 46 -5.78 -12.92 10.87
C VAL A 46 -5.91 -13.21 9.37
N PHE A 47 -6.73 -12.41 8.72
CA PHE A 47 -7.03 -12.50 7.30
C PHE A 47 -6.71 -11.16 6.66
N VAL A 48 -5.97 -11.20 5.55
CA VAL A 48 -5.61 -10.01 4.76
C VAL A 48 -6.36 -10.04 3.45
N ASP A 49 -7.03 -8.95 3.12
CA ASP A 49 -7.77 -8.81 1.86
C ASP A 49 -7.72 -7.37 1.36
N GLY A 50 -7.72 -7.20 0.03
CA GLY A 50 -7.70 -5.92 -0.65
C GLY A 50 -9.08 -5.54 -1.22
N THR A 51 -9.49 -4.30 -0.96
CA THR A 51 -10.74 -3.76 -1.51
C THR A 51 -10.49 -2.50 -2.30
N HIS A 52 -10.88 -2.49 -3.58
CA HIS A 52 -10.74 -1.32 -4.43
C HIS A 52 -11.83 -0.28 -4.17
N ILE A 53 -11.42 0.94 -3.87
CA ILE A 53 -12.27 2.10 -3.61
C ILE A 53 -12.13 3.07 -4.78
N LYS A 54 -13.22 3.30 -5.50
CA LYS A 54 -13.21 4.21 -6.65
C LYS A 54 -12.89 5.63 -6.19
N ALA A 55 -11.87 6.25 -6.79
CA ALA A 55 -11.53 7.63 -6.56
C ALA A 55 -12.53 8.59 -7.23
N ASN A 56 -12.70 9.78 -6.64
CA ASN A 56 -13.50 10.84 -7.24
C ASN A 56 -12.71 11.58 -8.32
N ALA A 57 -12.26 10.83 -9.32
CA ALA A 57 -11.40 11.30 -10.40
C ALA A 57 -11.98 10.94 -11.78
N ASN A 58 -11.85 11.88 -12.71
CA ASN A 58 -12.35 11.70 -14.08
C ASN A 58 -11.27 11.07 -14.97
N LEU A 59 -11.55 9.90 -15.56
CA LEU A 59 -10.64 9.20 -16.47
C LEU A 59 -10.20 10.02 -17.69
N LYS A 60 -11.01 11.00 -18.12
CA LYS A 60 -10.67 11.88 -19.24
C LYS A 60 -9.64 12.94 -18.84
N LYS A 61 -9.57 13.31 -17.56
CA LYS A 61 -8.60 14.27 -17.01
C LYS A 61 -7.37 13.54 -16.48
N ARG A 62 -6.46 13.19 -17.39
CA ARG A 62 -5.27 12.39 -17.10
C ARG A 62 -4.06 12.88 -17.87
N VAL A 63 -2.90 12.71 -17.31
CA VAL A 63 -1.59 12.90 -17.92
C VAL A 63 -0.82 11.59 -17.94
N LYS A 64 0.06 11.43 -18.91
CA LYS A 64 1.00 10.32 -18.95
C LYS A 64 2.33 10.81 -18.38
N LYS A 65 2.84 10.16 -17.34
CA LYS A 65 4.17 10.41 -16.78
C LYS A 65 5.07 9.22 -17.08
N GLU A 66 6.30 9.49 -17.47
CA GLU A 66 7.33 8.47 -17.58
C GLU A 66 8.06 8.38 -16.25
N ILE A 67 7.99 7.21 -15.62
CA ILE A 67 8.66 6.94 -14.36
C ILE A 67 9.76 5.91 -14.59
N PRO A 68 10.98 6.13 -14.07
CA PRO A 68 12.04 5.13 -14.14
C PRO A 68 11.59 3.87 -13.37
N VAL A 69 11.74 2.71 -13.99
CA VAL A 69 11.32 1.44 -13.38
C VAL A 69 12.19 1.15 -12.15
N ALA A 70 11.56 0.98 -11.00
CA ALA A 70 12.25 0.70 -9.72
C ALA A 70 13.10 -0.58 -9.73
N ALA A 71 12.82 -1.50 -10.64
CA ALA A 71 13.61 -2.73 -10.85
C ALA A 71 15.11 -2.47 -11.03
N LYS A 72 15.51 -1.32 -11.59
CA LYS A 72 16.92 -0.97 -11.75
C LYS A 72 17.59 -0.63 -10.40
N ARG A 73 16.87 0.02 -9.51
CA ARG A 73 17.38 0.35 -8.16
C ARG A 73 17.60 -0.91 -7.33
N TYR A 74 16.68 -1.86 -7.41
CA TYR A 74 16.81 -3.14 -6.71
C TYR A 74 17.96 -3.96 -7.26
N GLN A 75 18.13 -4.01 -8.59
CA GLN A 75 19.22 -4.70 -9.23
C GLN A 75 20.59 -4.08 -8.89
N GLU A 76 20.68 -2.75 -8.85
CA GLU A 76 21.88 -2.02 -8.46
C GLU A 76 22.25 -2.26 -6.98
N GLN A 77 21.25 -2.32 -6.08
CA GLN A 77 21.46 -2.67 -4.68
C GLN A 77 21.92 -4.11 -4.52
N LEU A 78 21.26 -5.04 -5.20
CA LEU A 78 21.63 -6.46 -5.18
C LEU A 78 23.04 -6.68 -5.72
N ASP A 79 23.39 -6.04 -6.83
CA ASP A 79 24.72 -6.13 -7.42
C ASP A 79 25.79 -5.57 -6.46
N ALA A 80 25.50 -4.46 -5.75
CA ALA A 80 26.40 -3.89 -4.74
C ALA A 80 26.58 -4.82 -3.52
N GLU A 81 25.50 -5.45 -3.04
CA GLU A 81 25.55 -6.41 -1.95
C GLU A 81 26.33 -7.66 -2.33
N ILE A 82 26.13 -8.17 -3.54
CA ILE A 82 26.90 -9.32 -4.07
C ILE A 82 28.39 -8.97 -4.19
N GLU A 83 28.75 -7.78 -4.67
CA GLU A 83 30.14 -7.35 -4.76
C GLU A 83 30.80 -7.21 -3.37
N ALA A 84 30.05 -6.65 -2.39
CA ALA A 84 30.51 -6.53 -1.01
C ALA A 84 30.75 -7.88 -0.36
N ASP A 85 29.83 -8.85 -0.52
CA ASP A 85 29.98 -10.22 -0.01
C ASP A 85 31.18 -10.93 -0.65
N ARG A 86 31.35 -10.78 -1.96
CA ARG A 86 32.49 -11.36 -2.67
C ARG A 86 33.84 -10.79 -2.22
N ALA A 87 33.88 -9.49 -1.97
CA ALA A 87 35.08 -8.81 -1.45
C ALA A 87 35.40 -9.30 -0.04
N ALA A 88 34.42 -9.47 0.83
CA ALA A 88 34.57 -10.01 2.18
C ALA A 88 35.11 -11.45 2.19
N HIS A 89 34.80 -12.24 1.15
CA HIS A 89 35.25 -13.61 0.99
C HIS A 89 36.49 -13.77 0.05
N GLY A 90 37.16 -12.66 -0.29
CA GLY A 90 38.41 -12.68 -1.11
C GLY A 90 38.20 -13.17 -2.55
N LYS A 91 36.95 -13.14 -3.06
CA LYS A 91 36.63 -13.57 -4.43
C LYS A 91 36.77 -12.39 -5.41
N LYS A 92 37.23 -12.69 -6.63
CA LYS A 92 37.34 -11.68 -7.69
C LYS A 92 35.97 -11.07 -8.04
N PRO A 93 35.89 -9.76 -8.37
CA PRO A 93 34.66 -9.11 -8.81
C PRO A 93 34.04 -9.85 -9.99
N LEU A 94 32.71 -9.83 -10.09
CA LEU A 94 31.99 -10.41 -11.23
C LEU A 94 32.38 -9.65 -12.50
N LYS A 95 32.85 -10.37 -13.53
CA LYS A 95 32.99 -9.78 -14.86
C LYS A 95 31.56 -9.35 -15.30
N LYS A 96 31.34 -8.04 -15.47
CA LYS A 96 30.16 -7.60 -16.21
C LYS A 96 30.22 -8.28 -17.57
N LYS A 97 29.21 -9.11 -17.90
CA LYS A 97 29.00 -9.54 -19.27
C LYS A 97 28.76 -8.27 -20.05
N ASP A 98 29.66 -7.95 -20.98
CA ASP A 98 29.39 -6.99 -22.02
C ASP A 98 28.21 -7.56 -22.80
N ASP A 99 27.01 -7.04 -22.52
CA ASP A 99 25.80 -7.40 -23.24
C ASP A 99 25.90 -6.70 -24.59
N ASP A 100 26.08 -7.50 -25.62
CA ASP A 100 26.29 -7.09 -27.00
C ASP A 100 25.13 -6.22 -27.45
N GLY A 101 25.39 -4.90 -27.60
CA GLY A 101 24.67 -4.01 -28.53
C GLY A 101 23.20 -3.70 -28.26
N GLY A 102 22.60 -4.02 -27.12
CA GLY A 102 21.24 -3.59 -26.78
C GLY A 102 21.27 -2.27 -26.00
N SER A 103 20.90 -1.17 -26.68
CA SER A 103 20.64 0.15 -26.08
C SER A 103 20.05 0.04 -24.68
N THR A 104 20.82 0.37 -23.64
CA THR A 104 20.38 0.54 -22.24
C THR A 104 19.57 1.85 -22.15
N SER A 105 18.52 1.98 -22.92
CA SER A 105 17.49 2.97 -22.63
C SER A 105 16.83 2.51 -21.34
N ALA A 106 17.01 3.28 -20.27
CA ALA A 106 16.29 3.07 -19.01
C ALA A 106 14.83 2.79 -19.36
N ARG A 107 14.35 1.56 -19.11
CA ARG A 107 12.97 1.21 -19.36
C ARG A 107 12.10 2.14 -18.52
N GLN A 108 11.58 3.16 -19.17
CA GLN A 108 10.63 4.08 -18.59
C GLN A 108 9.25 3.42 -18.66
N LYS A 109 8.58 3.33 -17.54
CA LYS A 109 7.18 2.88 -17.49
C LYS A 109 6.29 4.10 -17.58
N THR A 110 5.44 4.15 -18.58
CA THR A 110 4.44 5.20 -18.69
C THR A 110 3.31 4.91 -17.69
N VAL A 111 3.18 5.76 -16.69
CA VAL A 111 2.09 5.72 -15.73
C VAL A 111 1.06 6.78 -16.08
N THR A 112 -0.21 6.42 -15.98
CA THR A 112 -1.32 7.35 -16.16
C THR A 112 -1.72 7.91 -14.82
N GLU A 113 -1.61 9.22 -14.65
CA GLU A 113 -1.93 9.94 -13.41
C GLU A 113 -3.19 10.79 -13.62
N SER A 114 -4.05 10.89 -12.61
CA SER A 114 -5.19 11.80 -12.61
C SER A 114 -4.73 13.23 -12.34
N THR A 115 -5.29 14.21 -13.05
CA THR A 115 -5.02 15.62 -12.77
C THR A 115 -5.88 16.19 -11.64
N THR A 116 -6.93 15.47 -11.22
CA THR A 116 -7.83 15.88 -10.13
C THR A 116 -7.55 15.18 -8.83
N ASP A 117 -6.92 14.02 -8.89
CA ASP A 117 -6.56 13.19 -7.74
C ASP A 117 -5.27 12.40 -8.08
N PRO A 118 -4.10 13.07 -7.98
CA PRO A 118 -2.82 12.50 -8.41
C PRO A 118 -2.40 11.24 -7.64
N ASP A 119 -2.85 11.11 -6.40
CA ASP A 119 -2.51 10.00 -5.51
C ASP A 119 -3.27 8.71 -5.86
N SER A 120 -4.34 8.82 -6.69
CA SER A 120 -5.10 7.66 -7.13
C SER A 120 -4.41 6.92 -8.28
N GLY A 121 -4.56 5.58 -8.30
CA GLY A 121 -4.04 4.72 -9.35
C GLY A 121 -5.10 4.30 -10.36
N VAL A 122 -4.66 3.97 -11.59
CA VAL A 122 -5.57 3.40 -12.60
C VAL A 122 -5.81 1.94 -12.29
N PHE A 123 -7.03 1.62 -11.93
CA PHE A 123 -7.52 0.25 -11.74
C PHE A 123 -8.31 -0.22 -12.96
N GLN A 124 -8.07 -1.46 -13.37
CA GLN A 124 -8.82 -2.10 -14.44
C GLN A 124 -9.23 -3.53 -14.03
N LYS A 125 -10.54 -3.78 -14.02
CA LYS A 125 -11.11 -5.12 -13.80
C LYS A 125 -11.82 -5.58 -15.06
N GLY A 126 -11.24 -6.59 -15.72
CA GLY A 126 -11.73 -7.06 -17.03
C GLY A 126 -11.62 -6.01 -18.14
N GLU A 127 -12.36 -6.21 -19.22
CA GLU A 127 -12.28 -5.32 -20.40
C GLU A 127 -13.07 -4.01 -20.24
N HIS A 128 -14.07 -3.98 -19.36
CA HIS A 128 -15.10 -2.92 -19.34
C HIS A 128 -15.02 -1.97 -18.12
N ARG A 129 -14.27 -2.30 -17.08
CA ARG A 129 -14.16 -1.45 -15.89
C ARG A 129 -12.77 -0.88 -15.74
N LYS A 130 -12.61 0.38 -16.14
CA LYS A 130 -11.40 1.16 -15.89
C LYS A 130 -11.78 2.43 -15.13
N CYS A 131 -11.12 2.68 -14.01
CA CYS A 131 -11.32 3.90 -13.22
C CYS A 131 -10.04 4.25 -12.47
N PHE A 132 -9.97 5.46 -11.95
CA PHE A 132 -9.04 5.78 -10.88
C PHE A 132 -9.58 5.24 -9.56
N ALA A 133 -8.72 4.60 -8.80
CA ALA A 133 -9.09 3.96 -7.54
C ALA A 133 -7.92 3.97 -6.56
N TYR A 134 -8.26 3.73 -5.31
CA TYR A 134 -7.36 3.29 -4.25
C TYR A 134 -7.64 1.83 -3.95
N GLU A 135 -6.69 1.18 -3.34
CA GLU A 135 -6.87 -0.14 -2.75
C GLU A 135 -6.62 -0.08 -1.26
N ALA A 136 -7.60 -0.51 -0.48
CA ALA A 136 -7.51 -0.63 0.96
C ALA A 136 -7.19 -2.08 1.31
N HIS A 137 -5.99 -2.32 1.79
CA HIS A 137 -5.54 -3.61 2.31
C HIS A 137 -5.88 -3.66 3.79
N THR A 138 -6.78 -4.54 4.18
CA THR A 138 -7.26 -4.66 5.56
C THR A 138 -6.81 -5.97 6.18
N VAL A 139 -6.40 -5.92 7.42
CA VAL A 139 -6.15 -7.10 8.26
C VAL A 139 -7.30 -7.24 9.24
N CYS A 140 -8.01 -8.34 9.20
CA CYS A 140 -9.12 -8.63 10.09
C CYS A 140 -8.84 -9.85 10.96
N ASP A 141 -9.35 -9.83 12.19
CA ASP A 141 -9.37 -11.03 13.03
C ASP A 141 -10.51 -11.98 12.65
N ARG A 142 -10.63 -13.13 13.34
CA ARG A 142 -11.70 -14.11 13.11
C ARG A 142 -13.10 -13.59 13.36
N ARG A 143 -13.24 -12.51 14.12
CA ARG A 143 -14.53 -11.90 14.46
C ARG A 143 -14.89 -10.75 13.51
N GLY A 144 -14.00 -10.43 12.57
CA GLY A 144 -14.19 -9.38 11.57
C GLY A 144 -13.81 -7.98 12.04
N TYR A 145 -13.11 -7.87 13.18
CA TYR A 145 -12.53 -6.58 13.56
C TYR A 145 -11.32 -6.27 12.70
N VAL A 146 -11.31 -5.09 12.10
CA VAL A 146 -10.15 -4.59 11.34
C VAL A 146 -9.08 -4.17 12.33
N LEU A 147 -7.92 -4.81 12.28
CA LEU A 147 -6.78 -4.57 13.15
C LEU A 147 -5.80 -3.56 12.54
N GLU A 148 -5.55 -3.69 11.24
CA GLU A 148 -4.68 -2.80 10.48
C GLU A 148 -5.29 -2.49 9.12
N ILE A 149 -4.90 -1.32 8.58
CA ILE A 149 -5.29 -0.88 7.24
C ILE A 149 -4.13 -0.15 6.57
N GLU A 150 -3.88 -0.45 5.30
CA GLU A 150 -3.01 0.29 4.41
C GLU A 150 -3.78 0.69 3.17
N VAL A 151 -3.60 1.92 2.71
CA VAL A 151 -4.25 2.41 1.50
C VAL A 151 -3.19 2.76 0.46
N THR A 152 -3.26 2.09 -0.68
CA THR A 152 -2.35 2.31 -1.80
C THR A 152 -3.09 2.85 -3.03
N PRO A 153 -2.39 3.48 -3.99
CA PRO A 153 -2.95 3.70 -5.33
C PRO A 153 -3.40 2.38 -5.96
N GLY A 154 -4.57 2.33 -6.59
CA GLY A 154 -5.16 1.09 -7.11
C GLY A 154 -4.42 0.40 -8.28
N ASN A 155 -3.23 0.86 -8.62
CA ASN A 155 -2.30 0.24 -9.56
C ASN A 155 -1.03 -0.32 -8.89
N VAL A 156 -0.96 -0.26 -7.58
CA VAL A 156 0.09 -0.90 -6.78
C VAL A 156 -0.28 -2.37 -6.62
N HIS A 157 0.70 -3.25 -6.70
CA HIS A 157 0.47 -4.68 -6.54
C HIS A 157 0.38 -5.04 -5.04
N ASP A 158 -0.52 -5.94 -4.69
CA ASP A 158 -0.83 -6.36 -3.32
C ASP A 158 0.42 -6.79 -2.53
N SER A 159 1.36 -7.45 -3.20
CA SER A 159 2.63 -7.88 -2.59
C SER A 159 3.49 -6.72 -2.09
N VAL A 160 3.36 -5.52 -2.66
CA VAL A 160 4.11 -4.33 -2.21
C VAL A 160 3.50 -3.75 -0.93
N ALA A 161 2.16 -3.78 -0.83
CA ALA A 161 1.46 -3.32 0.36
C ALA A 161 1.62 -4.28 1.54
N PHE A 162 1.83 -5.57 1.25
CA PHE A 162 1.88 -6.62 2.27
C PHE A 162 2.99 -6.41 3.29
N ASP A 163 4.18 -6.01 2.86
CA ASP A 163 5.32 -5.81 3.76
C ASP A 163 4.99 -4.76 4.83
N THR A 164 4.44 -3.61 4.43
CA THR A 164 4.05 -2.54 5.36
C THR A 164 2.94 -2.98 6.33
N VAL A 165 1.94 -3.68 5.80
CA VAL A 165 0.83 -4.21 6.61
C VAL A 165 1.32 -5.25 7.60
N PHE A 166 2.21 -6.14 7.16
CA PHE A 166 2.78 -7.20 7.98
C PHE A 166 3.64 -6.64 9.11
N GLU A 167 4.53 -5.69 8.82
CA GLU A 167 5.40 -5.06 9.82
C GLU A 167 4.57 -4.41 10.94
N ARG A 168 3.54 -3.63 10.59
CA ARG A 168 2.64 -3.00 11.57
C ARG A 168 1.82 -4.02 12.35
N LEU A 169 1.35 -5.06 11.69
CA LEU A 169 0.61 -6.13 12.37
C LEU A 169 1.46 -6.82 13.44
N VAL A 170 2.71 -7.17 13.13
CA VAL A 170 3.61 -7.85 14.07
C VAL A 170 4.00 -6.91 15.21
N GLU A 171 4.18 -5.63 14.95
CA GLU A 171 4.49 -4.63 15.96
C GLU A 171 3.34 -4.46 16.97
N HIS A 172 2.09 -4.37 16.48
CA HIS A 172 0.93 -4.08 17.33
C HIS A 172 0.28 -5.34 17.93
N TYR A 173 0.40 -6.46 17.23
CA TYR A 173 -0.23 -7.74 17.60
C TYR A 173 0.79 -8.89 17.55
N PRO A 174 1.77 -8.92 18.47
CA PRO A 174 2.82 -9.96 18.49
C PRO A 174 2.27 -11.36 18.74
N GLU A 175 1.03 -11.48 19.19
CA GLU A 175 0.29 -12.74 19.34
C GLU A 175 -0.25 -13.30 18.01
N ALA A 176 -0.20 -12.57 16.89
CA ALA A 176 -0.59 -13.05 15.57
C ALA A 176 0.36 -14.18 15.12
N ARG A 177 -0.19 -15.39 14.96
CA ARG A 177 0.58 -16.60 14.62
C ARG A 177 0.28 -17.14 13.24
N VAL A 178 -0.91 -16.85 12.73
CA VAL A 178 -1.37 -17.35 11.44
C VAL A 178 -1.93 -16.18 10.65
N ILE A 179 -1.34 -15.96 9.47
CA ILE A 179 -1.81 -14.96 8.53
C ILE A 179 -2.32 -15.67 7.29
N THR A 180 -3.55 -15.39 6.90
CA THR A 180 -4.17 -15.90 5.69
C THR A 180 -4.39 -14.75 4.72
N ALA A 181 -3.83 -14.83 3.53
CA ALA A 181 -4.00 -13.87 2.46
C ALA A 181 -4.29 -14.60 1.14
N ASP A 182 -4.82 -13.90 0.16
CA ASP A 182 -4.98 -14.46 -1.16
C ASP A 182 -3.63 -14.58 -1.92
N ALA A 183 -3.66 -15.22 -3.10
CA ALA A 183 -2.44 -15.42 -3.89
C ALA A 183 -1.83 -14.11 -4.44
N GLY A 184 -2.59 -13.02 -4.49
CA GLY A 184 -2.12 -11.70 -4.92
C GLY A 184 -1.05 -11.12 -4.01
N TYR A 185 -1.07 -11.49 -2.73
CA TYR A 185 -0.09 -11.05 -1.73
C TYR A 185 1.22 -11.84 -1.76
N LYS A 186 1.27 -12.93 -2.51
CA LYS A 186 2.50 -13.71 -2.66
C LYS A 186 3.50 -12.94 -3.53
N THR A 187 4.67 -12.67 -3.01
CA THR A 187 5.82 -12.23 -3.81
C THR A 187 6.21 -13.32 -4.80
N PRO A 188 6.52 -12.96 -6.06
CA PRO A 188 7.00 -13.93 -7.06
C PRO A 188 8.35 -14.53 -6.65
#